data_ec9c46221f132cf072f5cc3976c3235d
#
_entry.id   ec9c46221f132cf072f5cc3976c3235d
#
_cell.length_a   1.000
_cell.length_b   1.000
_cell.length_c   1.000
_cell.angle_alpha   90.00
_cell.angle_beta   90.00
_cell.angle_gamma   90.00
#
_symmetry.space_group_name_H-M   'P 1'
#
loop_
_entity.id
_entity.type
_entity.pdbx_description
1 polymer ?
#
loop_
_entity_poly.entity_id
_entity_poly.type
_entity_poly.pdbx_seq_one_letter_code
_entity_poly.pdbx_strand_id
1 'polypeptide(L)'
;MMPESLLLIKLTRIAVTGNPEPLLLDVNWEAFLQLAQSHKLSALAYDGLKKSGEDLSPVPENILTVLHSTCMQAIARSVQMDGLRCRLEAGLQQRKVAHIFLKGAVLKYDYPVSALRTMSDMDILVHTEDYPAIDELARALGGVPEDGDGNHHSFIFPGRLHVEFHPNLLHHDTPIGAQINPGWQYARESESFSKELTEEGLYLNTLCHMAHHMADGGIGIRFVLDVWVHRHLRKQAIDRAFVEQELARFGLLEFTKNIEALAEHWFSGSESAPFPAGLDEYIVTSGSHGTAQRAALNAVSMSAGGSRRSAMMGKAFYSRAEMEDRFPWVKGKPWLLPAAWCIRAFRVVTRRSHLLKDWVSTTGAVSDQEAAAQRELLNSFGICRQKK
;
A
#
# COMPACT_ATOMS: atom_id res chain seq x y z
N MET A 1 -16.46 -17.26 -0.02
CA MET A 1 -14.98 -17.33 0.20
C MET A 1 -14.54 -18.79 0.32
N MET A 2 -13.30 -19.11 -0.11
CA MET A 2 -12.70 -20.46 0.02
C MET A 2 -12.32 -20.74 1.48
N PRO A 3 -12.28 -22.04 1.91
CA PRO A 3 -11.90 -22.42 3.27
C PRO A 3 -10.54 -21.87 3.70
N GLU A 4 -9.55 -21.85 2.81
CA GLU A 4 -8.20 -21.32 3.05
C GLU A 4 -8.22 -19.83 3.39
N SER A 5 -9.11 -19.07 2.74
CA SER A 5 -9.25 -17.62 2.98
C SER A 5 -9.87 -17.35 4.34
N LEU A 6 -10.89 -18.12 4.70
CA LEU A 6 -11.52 -18.04 6.01
C LEU A 6 -10.54 -18.41 7.12
N LEU A 7 -9.74 -19.47 6.92
CA LEU A 7 -8.70 -19.86 7.86
C LEU A 7 -7.66 -18.76 8.03
N LEU A 8 -7.17 -18.16 6.91
CA LEU A 8 -6.18 -17.09 6.98
C LEU A 8 -6.69 -15.87 7.75
N ILE A 9 -7.94 -15.45 7.50
CA ILE A 9 -8.57 -14.33 8.20
C ILE A 9 -8.71 -14.65 9.69
N LYS A 10 -9.19 -15.84 10.06
CA LYS A 10 -9.30 -16.29 11.45
C LYS A 10 -7.95 -16.29 12.16
N LEU A 11 -6.93 -16.89 11.55
CA LEU A 11 -5.58 -16.95 12.14
C LEU A 11 -5.01 -15.53 12.33
N THR A 12 -5.21 -14.66 11.37
CA THR A 12 -4.78 -13.27 11.47
C THR A 12 -5.53 -12.53 12.60
N ARG A 13 -6.84 -12.79 12.76
CA ARG A 13 -7.64 -12.26 13.87
C ARG A 13 -7.13 -12.76 15.22
N ILE A 14 -6.89 -14.07 15.39
CA ILE A 14 -6.31 -14.64 16.60
C ILE A 14 -4.95 -13.99 16.91
N ALA A 15 -4.10 -13.81 15.90
CA ALA A 15 -2.78 -13.20 16.07
C ALA A 15 -2.87 -11.78 16.67
N VAL A 16 -3.82 -10.96 16.22
CA VAL A 16 -3.92 -9.55 16.65
C VAL A 16 -4.81 -9.34 17.86
N THR A 17 -5.81 -10.21 18.10
CA THR A 17 -6.70 -10.11 19.28
C THR A 17 -6.20 -10.90 20.48
N GLY A 18 -5.43 -11.96 20.24
CA GLY A 18 -5.03 -12.92 21.26
C GLY A 18 -6.17 -13.86 21.72
N ASN A 19 -7.35 -13.78 21.09
CA ASN A 19 -8.53 -14.57 21.46
C ASN A 19 -8.58 -15.87 20.66
N PRO A 20 -8.39 -17.05 21.28
CA PRO A 20 -8.52 -18.33 20.58
C PRO A 20 -9.96 -18.53 20.09
N GLU A 21 -10.09 -19.14 18.92
CA GLU A 21 -11.38 -19.56 18.36
C GLU A 21 -11.21 -20.88 17.59
N PRO A 22 -12.27 -21.70 17.47
CA PRO A 22 -12.20 -22.97 16.76
C PRO A 22 -11.76 -22.79 15.30
N LEU A 23 -10.80 -23.62 14.85
CA LEU A 23 -10.27 -23.60 13.49
C LEU A 23 -10.80 -24.78 12.69
N LEU A 24 -11.08 -24.55 11.41
CA LEU A 24 -11.28 -25.59 10.42
C LEU A 24 -9.93 -25.86 9.75
N LEU A 25 -9.29 -26.96 10.13
CA LEU A 25 -7.96 -27.33 9.62
C LEU A 25 -8.01 -28.31 8.42
N ASP A 26 -9.20 -28.74 8.00
CA ASP A 26 -9.40 -29.51 6.76
C ASP A 26 -9.45 -28.57 5.55
N VAL A 27 -8.28 -28.16 5.09
CA VAL A 27 -8.06 -27.22 3.98
C VAL A 27 -6.93 -27.72 3.07
N ASN A 28 -6.84 -27.16 1.85
CA ASN A 28 -5.67 -27.37 1.03
C ASN A 28 -4.51 -26.51 1.55
N TRP A 29 -3.56 -27.11 2.24
CA TRP A 29 -2.45 -26.41 2.91
C TRP A 29 -1.47 -25.73 1.94
N GLU A 30 -1.26 -26.29 0.74
CA GLU A 30 -0.45 -25.64 -0.30
C GLU A 30 -1.12 -24.35 -0.81
N ALA A 31 -2.42 -24.40 -1.06
CA ALA A 31 -3.19 -23.22 -1.46
C ALA A 31 -3.25 -22.19 -0.33
N PHE A 32 -3.41 -22.64 0.93
CA PHE A 32 -3.34 -21.77 2.10
C PHE A 32 -1.98 -21.05 2.20
N LEU A 33 -0.88 -21.77 2.05
CA LEU A 33 0.47 -21.19 2.11
C LEU A 33 0.68 -20.15 1.00
N GLN A 34 0.28 -20.46 -0.23
CA GLN A 34 0.35 -19.53 -1.35
C GLN A 34 -0.48 -18.26 -1.07
N LEU A 35 -1.67 -18.41 -0.53
CA LEU A 35 -2.53 -17.30 -0.15
C LEU A 35 -1.89 -16.44 0.94
N ALA A 36 -1.40 -17.04 2.01
CA ALA A 36 -0.74 -16.36 3.12
C ALA A 36 0.50 -15.58 2.65
N GLN A 37 1.30 -16.17 1.75
CA GLN A 37 2.46 -15.52 1.13
C GLN A 37 2.05 -14.36 0.22
N SER A 38 1.05 -14.55 -0.64
CA SER A 38 0.57 -13.52 -1.56
C SER A 38 0.05 -12.28 -0.84
N HIS A 39 -0.55 -12.45 0.34
CA HIS A 39 -1.03 -11.37 1.21
C HIS A 39 0.00 -10.87 2.21
N LYS A 40 1.22 -11.45 2.25
CA LYS A 40 2.28 -11.15 3.21
C LYS A 40 1.82 -11.31 4.67
N LEU A 41 1.01 -12.33 4.92
CA LEU A 41 0.42 -12.65 6.23
C LEU A 41 0.97 -13.94 6.86
N SER A 42 1.94 -14.61 6.25
CA SER A 42 2.48 -15.90 6.73
C SER A 42 2.99 -15.84 8.17
N ALA A 43 3.62 -14.73 8.57
CA ALA A 43 4.11 -14.54 9.94
C ALA A 43 2.96 -14.43 10.96
N LEU A 44 1.91 -13.66 10.62
CA LEU A 44 0.71 -13.55 11.45
C LEU A 44 -0.08 -14.87 11.47
N ALA A 45 -0.17 -15.57 10.34
CA ALA A 45 -0.81 -16.90 10.29
C ALA A 45 -0.12 -17.90 11.20
N TYR A 46 1.23 -17.93 11.23
CA TYR A 46 1.98 -18.77 12.16
C TYR A 46 1.70 -18.41 13.63
N ASP A 47 1.72 -17.12 13.96
CA ASP A 47 1.43 -16.65 15.32
C ASP A 47 0.00 -17.00 15.75
N GLY A 48 -0.97 -16.86 14.83
CA GLY A 48 -2.36 -17.27 15.06
C GLY A 48 -2.51 -18.77 15.29
N LEU A 49 -1.81 -19.61 14.51
CA LEU A 49 -1.77 -21.06 14.75
C LEU A 49 -1.22 -21.38 16.16
N LYS A 50 -0.15 -20.72 16.58
CA LYS A 50 0.44 -20.94 17.91
C LYS A 50 -0.47 -20.47 19.04
N LYS A 51 -1.27 -19.42 18.82
CA LYS A 51 -2.20 -18.86 19.81
C LYS A 51 -3.57 -19.50 19.81
N SER A 52 -3.91 -20.29 18.79
CA SER A 52 -5.26 -20.88 18.65
C SER A 52 -5.59 -21.89 19.76
N GLY A 53 -4.58 -22.53 20.33
CA GLY A 53 -4.75 -23.62 21.29
C GLY A 53 -5.21 -24.95 20.68
N GLU A 54 -5.34 -25.03 19.34
CA GLU A 54 -5.75 -26.25 18.62
C GLU A 54 -4.60 -27.25 18.50
N ASP A 55 -4.96 -28.55 18.36
CA ASP A 55 -4.01 -29.57 17.95
C ASP A 55 -3.55 -29.30 16.51
N LEU A 56 -2.26 -29.07 16.33
CA LEU A 56 -1.69 -28.76 15.01
C LEU A 56 -1.24 -30.02 14.25
N SER A 57 -1.53 -31.23 14.77
CA SER A 57 -1.18 -32.50 14.07
C SER A 57 -1.78 -32.61 12.66
N PRO A 58 -2.95 -32.00 12.32
CA PRO A 58 -3.45 -32.01 10.95
C PRO A 58 -2.67 -31.07 9.98
N VAL A 59 -1.84 -30.17 10.51
CA VAL A 59 -1.04 -29.25 9.67
C VAL A 59 0.22 -29.97 9.20
N PRO A 60 0.49 -30.08 7.88
CA PRO A 60 1.70 -30.73 7.40
C PRO A 60 2.97 -30.08 7.94
N GLU A 61 3.95 -30.89 8.34
CA GLU A 61 5.20 -30.43 8.96
C GLU A 61 5.99 -29.46 8.06
N ASN A 62 6.01 -29.69 6.75
CA ASN A 62 6.63 -28.80 5.79
C ASN A 62 5.98 -27.41 5.77
N ILE A 63 4.65 -27.32 5.90
CA ILE A 63 3.92 -26.07 5.98
C ILE A 63 4.26 -25.31 7.27
N LEU A 64 4.23 -26.00 8.41
CA LEU A 64 4.63 -25.40 9.70
C LEU A 64 6.07 -24.88 9.66
N THR A 65 6.98 -25.63 9.06
CA THR A 65 8.39 -25.25 8.90
C THR A 65 8.53 -23.99 8.07
N VAL A 66 7.82 -23.88 6.94
CA VAL A 66 7.86 -22.69 6.08
C VAL A 66 7.25 -21.47 6.79
N LEU A 67 6.11 -21.62 7.46
CA LEU A 67 5.46 -20.54 8.19
C LEU A 67 6.35 -20.05 9.35
N HIS A 68 6.94 -20.97 10.12
CA HIS A 68 7.88 -20.65 11.19
C HIS A 68 9.11 -19.90 10.65
N SER A 69 9.75 -20.44 9.61
CA SER A 69 10.91 -19.79 8.98
C SER A 69 10.59 -18.38 8.51
N THR A 70 9.42 -18.19 7.86
CA THR A 70 8.95 -16.86 7.41
C THR A 70 8.72 -15.93 8.59
N CYS A 71 8.16 -16.42 9.70
CA CYS A 71 7.98 -15.63 10.92
C CYS A 71 9.32 -15.16 11.48
N MET A 72 10.31 -16.05 11.59
CA MET A 72 11.66 -15.70 12.08
C MET A 72 12.36 -14.69 11.17
N GLN A 73 12.21 -14.84 9.86
CA GLN A 73 12.74 -13.88 8.88
C GLN A 73 12.05 -12.50 9.01
N ALA A 74 10.75 -12.47 9.26
CA ALA A 74 10.00 -11.23 9.49
C ALA A 74 10.52 -10.49 10.72
N ILE A 75 10.76 -11.21 11.83
CA ILE A 75 11.33 -10.66 13.06
C ILE A 75 12.74 -10.10 12.80
N ALA A 76 13.61 -10.88 12.18
CA ALA A 76 14.98 -10.46 11.88
C ALA A 76 15.01 -9.21 10.96
N ARG A 77 14.15 -9.19 9.92
CA ARG A 77 14.03 -8.04 9.03
C ARG A 77 13.47 -6.81 9.76
N SER A 78 12.50 -6.99 10.66
CA SER A 78 11.96 -5.88 11.45
C SER A 78 13.02 -5.22 12.32
N VAL A 79 13.86 -6.02 12.99
CA VAL A 79 14.99 -5.51 13.81
C VAL A 79 15.98 -4.72 12.94
N GLN A 80 16.32 -5.21 11.76
CA GLN A 80 17.21 -4.51 10.82
C GLN A 80 16.61 -3.17 10.35
N MET A 81 15.31 -3.18 10.00
CA MET A 81 14.59 -1.96 9.59
C MET A 81 14.52 -0.93 10.72
N ASP A 82 14.26 -1.35 11.95
CA ASP A 82 14.22 -0.46 13.12
C ASP A 82 15.60 0.14 13.40
N GLY A 83 16.66 -0.65 13.30
CA GLY A 83 18.02 -0.17 13.41
C GLY A 83 18.41 0.84 12.31
N LEU A 84 17.94 0.63 11.07
CA LEU A 84 18.12 1.58 9.99
C LEU A 84 17.30 2.85 10.22
N ARG A 85 16.03 2.72 10.65
CA ARG A 85 15.16 3.83 11.00
C ARG A 85 15.81 4.76 12.01
N CYS A 86 16.32 4.22 13.13
CA CYS A 86 17.00 5.03 14.17
C CYS A 86 18.20 5.80 13.62
N ARG A 87 19.01 5.16 12.75
CA ARG A 87 20.17 5.84 12.14
C ARG A 87 19.77 6.93 11.15
N LEU A 88 18.74 6.69 10.33
CA LEU A 88 18.20 7.68 9.41
C LEU A 88 17.61 8.87 10.19
N GLU A 89 16.77 8.60 11.18
CA GLU A 89 16.14 9.62 12.01
C GLU A 89 17.18 10.53 12.68
N ALA A 90 18.19 9.94 13.34
CA ALA A 90 19.28 10.69 13.95
C ALA A 90 20.07 11.53 12.92
N GLY A 91 20.36 10.97 11.74
CA GLY A 91 21.10 11.65 10.68
C GLY A 91 20.31 12.77 10.02
N LEU A 92 19.00 12.62 9.80
CA LEU A 92 18.10 13.64 9.28
C LEU A 92 17.93 14.78 10.29
N GLN A 93 17.72 14.44 11.57
CA GLN A 93 17.62 15.40 12.65
C GLN A 93 18.88 16.26 12.77
N GLN A 94 20.07 15.64 12.73
CA GLN A 94 21.36 16.36 12.78
C GLN A 94 21.54 17.33 11.60
N ARG A 95 21.00 16.98 10.42
CA ARG A 95 21.05 17.81 9.22
C ARG A 95 19.93 18.84 9.13
N LYS A 96 19.05 18.88 10.14
CA LYS A 96 17.87 19.76 10.20
C LYS A 96 16.90 19.51 9.02
N VAL A 97 16.81 18.27 8.55
CA VAL A 97 15.87 17.84 7.51
C VAL A 97 14.55 17.49 8.16
N ALA A 98 13.51 18.26 7.83
CA ALA A 98 12.15 17.94 8.27
C ALA A 98 11.67 16.64 7.61
N HIS A 99 11.18 15.69 8.41
CA HIS A 99 10.75 14.39 7.89
C HIS A 99 9.63 13.76 8.72
N ILE A 100 8.83 12.92 8.06
CA ILE A 100 7.75 12.15 8.66
C ILE A 100 7.85 10.71 8.17
N PHE A 101 7.97 9.74 9.08
CA PHE A 101 7.82 8.33 8.73
C PHE A 101 6.35 8.02 8.44
N LEU A 102 6.10 7.20 7.41
CA LEU A 102 4.77 6.94 6.90
C LEU A 102 4.42 5.45 6.94
N LYS A 103 3.15 5.14 6.75
CA LYS A 103 2.61 3.80 6.46
C LYS A 103 3.15 2.72 7.41
N GLY A 104 3.79 1.69 6.85
CA GLY A 104 4.33 0.53 7.58
C GLY A 104 5.31 0.87 8.68
N ALA A 105 6.12 1.92 8.50
CA ALA A 105 7.09 2.37 9.47
C ALA A 105 6.46 2.95 10.75
N VAL A 106 5.17 3.31 10.71
CA VAL A 106 4.38 3.78 11.85
C VAL A 106 3.38 2.72 12.30
N LEU A 107 2.54 2.21 11.38
CA LEU A 107 1.42 1.31 11.69
C LEU A 107 1.86 0.00 12.36
N LYS A 108 3.08 -0.48 12.12
CA LYS A 108 3.55 -1.72 12.76
C LYS A 108 3.53 -1.67 14.28
N TYR A 109 3.70 -0.50 14.88
CA TYR A 109 3.72 -0.34 16.33
C TYR A 109 2.34 -0.39 16.98
N ASP A 110 1.27 -0.36 16.19
CA ASP A 110 -0.09 -0.59 16.66
C ASP A 110 -0.43 -2.08 16.78
N TYR A 111 0.38 -2.95 16.17
CA TYR A 111 0.20 -4.40 16.27
C TYR A 111 0.76 -4.96 17.58
N PRO A 112 0.12 -6.00 18.17
CA PRO A 112 0.61 -6.61 19.42
C PRO A 112 2.05 -7.10 19.35
N VAL A 113 2.46 -7.58 18.17
CA VAL A 113 3.85 -7.94 17.85
C VAL A 113 4.24 -7.19 16.58
N SER A 114 4.86 -6.03 16.74
CA SER A 114 5.19 -5.11 15.65
C SER A 114 5.99 -5.75 14.51
N ALA A 115 6.85 -6.72 14.82
CA ALA A 115 7.66 -7.43 13.85
C ALA A 115 6.86 -8.28 12.86
N LEU A 116 5.63 -8.69 13.22
CA LEU A 116 4.79 -9.55 12.39
C LEU A 116 3.99 -8.74 11.35
N ARG A 117 3.87 -7.42 11.53
CA ARG A 117 3.38 -6.53 10.47
C ARG A 117 4.54 -6.25 9.52
N THR A 118 4.74 -7.16 8.56
CA THR A 118 5.83 -7.06 7.59
C THR A 118 5.68 -5.83 6.68
N MET A 119 6.82 -5.23 6.31
CA MET A 119 6.88 -4.15 5.32
C MET A 119 7.99 -4.41 4.31
N SER A 120 7.79 -3.98 3.06
CA SER A 120 8.77 -4.15 1.97
C SER A 120 9.81 -3.03 1.99
N ASP A 121 9.35 -1.84 2.30
CA ASP A 121 9.98 -0.53 2.17
C ASP A 121 9.70 0.33 3.40
N MET A 122 10.47 1.37 3.57
CA MET A 122 10.27 2.41 4.56
C MET A 122 10.03 3.73 3.84
N ASP A 123 8.82 4.25 3.96
CA ASP A 123 8.41 5.52 3.34
C ASP A 123 8.67 6.68 4.29
N ILE A 124 9.27 7.74 3.79
CA ILE A 124 9.58 8.96 4.57
C ILE A 124 9.16 10.18 3.75
N LEU A 125 8.27 11.01 4.27
CA LEU A 125 7.89 12.29 3.67
C LEU A 125 9.00 13.31 3.97
N VAL A 126 9.47 14.02 2.95
CA VAL A 126 10.53 15.03 3.02
C VAL A 126 10.26 16.17 2.03
N HIS A 127 10.98 17.26 2.13
CA HIS A 127 10.97 18.30 1.10
C HIS A 127 12.00 18.01 0.00
N THR A 128 11.70 18.35 -1.25
CA THR A 128 12.59 18.10 -2.39
C THR A 128 13.90 18.85 -2.32
N GLU A 129 13.91 20.02 -1.68
CA GLU A 129 15.12 20.82 -1.43
C GLU A 129 16.14 20.13 -0.52
N ASP A 130 15.70 19.14 0.27
CA ASP A 130 16.56 18.40 1.20
C ASP A 130 17.23 17.16 0.54
N TYR A 131 16.89 16.83 -0.71
CA TYR A 131 17.47 15.67 -1.40
C TYR A 131 19.00 15.61 -1.41
N PRO A 132 19.76 16.71 -1.60
CA PRO A 132 21.21 16.66 -1.51
C PRO A 132 21.73 16.19 -0.14
N ALA A 133 21.13 16.65 0.96
CA ALA A 133 21.50 16.25 2.33
C ALA A 133 21.09 14.78 2.61
N ILE A 134 19.99 14.34 2.05
CA ILE A 134 19.49 12.95 2.11
C ILE A 134 20.45 12.02 1.34
N ASP A 135 20.90 12.40 0.15
CA ASP A 135 21.90 11.66 -0.65
C ASP A 135 23.19 11.42 0.14
N GLU A 136 23.74 12.46 0.75
CA GLU A 136 24.95 12.35 1.56
C GLU A 136 24.74 11.39 2.74
N LEU A 137 23.62 11.54 3.48
CA LEU A 137 23.30 10.67 4.60
C LEU A 137 23.09 9.22 4.16
N ALA A 138 22.32 8.98 3.11
CA ALA A 138 22.02 7.64 2.65
C ALA A 138 23.31 6.91 2.22
N ARG A 139 24.20 7.58 1.46
CA ARG A 139 25.51 7.03 1.08
C ARG A 139 26.41 6.77 2.27
N ALA A 140 26.44 7.67 3.25
CA ALA A 140 27.24 7.49 4.47
C ALA A 140 26.77 6.28 5.30
N LEU A 141 25.47 5.92 5.21
CA LEU A 141 24.89 4.73 5.84
C LEU A 141 24.97 3.46 4.96
N GLY A 142 25.63 3.53 3.81
CA GLY A 142 25.82 2.41 2.89
C GLY A 142 24.64 2.21 1.92
N GLY A 143 23.77 3.20 1.76
CA GLY A 143 22.68 3.20 0.81
C GLY A 143 23.17 3.40 -0.63
N VAL A 144 22.65 2.59 -1.55
CA VAL A 144 22.89 2.70 -2.98
C VAL A 144 21.63 3.24 -3.64
N PRO A 145 21.72 4.33 -4.42
CA PRO A 145 20.55 4.86 -5.13
C PRO A 145 19.92 3.80 -6.03
N GLU A 146 18.62 3.73 -6.03
CA GLU A 146 17.85 2.90 -6.94
C GLU A 146 17.34 3.76 -8.11
N ASP A 147 17.48 3.25 -9.35
CA ASP A 147 16.91 3.90 -10.53
C ASP A 147 15.37 3.80 -10.50
N GLY A 148 14.73 4.73 -9.80
CA GLY A 148 13.28 4.83 -9.66
C GLY A 148 12.59 5.48 -10.86
N ASP A 149 11.26 5.54 -10.82
CA ASP A 149 10.42 6.18 -11.83
C ASP A 149 10.42 7.72 -11.76
N GLY A 150 11.24 8.30 -10.88
CA GLY A 150 11.38 9.75 -10.72
C GLY A 150 10.38 10.40 -9.75
N ASN A 151 9.48 9.64 -9.14
CA ASN A 151 8.47 10.15 -8.21
C ASN A 151 8.92 10.15 -6.74
N HIS A 152 9.99 9.43 -6.43
CA HIS A 152 10.57 9.31 -5.12
C HIS A 152 12.07 9.09 -5.22
N HIS A 153 12.76 9.39 -4.15
CA HIS A 153 14.21 9.26 -4.04
C HIS A 153 14.49 7.99 -3.25
N SER A 154 14.88 6.91 -3.96
CA SER A 154 14.95 5.57 -3.38
C SER A 154 16.37 5.10 -3.17
N PHE A 155 16.59 4.35 -2.09
CA PHE A 155 17.85 3.71 -1.77
C PHE A 155 17.67 2.28 -1.31
N ILE A 156 18.61 1.43 -1.69
CA ILE A 156 18.77 0.08 -1.15
C ILE A 156 19.95 0.10 -0.17
N PHE A 157 19.66 -0.21 1.09
CA PHE A 157 20.66 -0.32 2.15
C PHE A 157 21.13 -1.78 2.35
N PRO A 158 22.24 -1.99 3.08
CA PRO A 158 22.70 -3.34 3.43
C PRO A 158 21.56 -4.20 4.02
N GLY A 159 21.54 -5.49 3.65
CA GLY A 159 20.40 -6.37 3.95
C GLY A 159 19.21 -6.21 3.00
N ARG A 160 19.38 -5.52 1.88
CA ARG A 160 18.35 -5.24 0.89
C ARG A 160 17.14 -4.52 1.51
N LEU A 161 17.40 -3.56 2.39
CA LEU A 161 16.38 -2.73 2.99
C LEU A 161 16.09 -1.55 2.06
N HIS A 162 14.86 -1.43 1.61
CA HIS A 162 14.42 -0.35 0.73
C HIS A 162 13.92 0.83 1.56
N VAL A 163 14.33 2.04 1.19
CA VAL A 163 13.86 3.29 1.78
C VAL A 163 13.49 4.24 0.65
N GLU A 164 12.32 4.84 0.76
CA GLU A 164 11.78 5.77 -0.22
C GLU A 164 11.50 7.11 0.43
N PHE A 165 12.11 8.17 -0.10
CA PHE A 165 11.86 9.53 0.32
C PHE A 165 10.87 10.17 -0.67
N HIS A 166 9.72 10.59 -0.16
CA HIS A 166 8.61 11.10 -0.92
C HIS A 166 8.42 12.58 -0.69
N PRO A 167 8.20 13.40 -1.71
CA PRO A 167 7.83 14.80 -1.54
C PRO A 167 6.34 14.97 -1.22
N ASN A 168 5.55 13.91 -1.43
CA ASN A 168 4.09 13.91 -1.31
C ASN A 168 3.59 12.59 -0.72
N LEU A 169 2.41 12.61 -0.09
CA LEU A 169 1.78 11.40 0.45
C LEU A 169 1.33 10.43 -0.65
N LEU A 170 0.85 10.96 -1.77
CA LEU A 170 0.41 10.19 -2.95
C LEU A 170 0.94 10.83 -4.23
N HIS A 171 0.89 10.09 -5.34
CA HIS A 171 1.19 10.63 -6.65
C HIS A 171 0.21 11.75 -7.04
N HIS A 172 0.72 12.83 -7.60
CA HIS A 172 -0.07 14.00 -8.02
C HIS A 172 -1.06 13.72 -9.15
N ASP A 173 -0.84 12.67 -9.93
CA ASP A 173 -1.65 12.28 -11.08
C ASP A 173 -3.03 11.72 -10.71
N THR A 174 -3.26 11.44 -9.44
CA THR A 174 -4.56 10.98 -8.95
C THR A 174 -5.39 12.15 -8.42
N PRO A 175 -6.72 12.14 -8.63
CA PRO A 175 -7.59 13.16 -8.04
C PRO A 175 -7.49 13.24 -6.53
N ILE A 176 -7.23 12.10 -5.86
CA ILE A 176 -7.02 12.02 -4.42
C ILE A 176 -5.68 12.67 -4.05
N GLY A 177 -4.61 12.34 -4.78
CA GLY A 177 -3.29 12.92 -4.57
C GLY A 177 -3.29 14.43 -4.69
N ALA A 178 -3.99 14.99 -5.68
CA ALA A 178 -4.14 16.43 -5.84
C ALA A 178 -4.79 17.14 -4.64
N GLN A 179 -5.53 16.41 -3.80
CA GLN A 179 -6.23 16.96 -2.65
C GLN A 179 -5.51 16.74 -1.31
N ILE A 180 -4.86 15.59 -1.14
CA ILE A 180 -4.17 15.23 0.12
C ILE A 180 -2.73 15.76 0.18
N ASN A 181 -2.10 15.98 -0.97
CA ASN A 181 -0.71 16.42 -1.06
C ASN A 181 -0.52 17.91 -0.70
N PRO A 182 0.69 18.30 -0.27
CA PRO A 182 1.85 17.41 -0.03
C PRO A 182 1.76 16.59 1.25
N GLY A 183 0.80 16.82 2.14
CA GLY A 183 0.57 16.06 3.37
C GLY A 183 1.11 16.73 4.63
N TRP A 184 1.95 17.75 4.52
CA TRP A 184 2.50 18.48 5.66
C TRP A 184 1.43 19.23 6.49
N GLN A 185 0.27 19.56 5.89
CA GLN A 185 -0.88 20.14 6.58
C GLN A 185 -1.49 19.21 7.62
N TYR A 186 -1.19 17.92 7.58
CA TYR A 186 -1.60 16.92 8.57
C TYR A 186 -0.49 16.60 9.58
N ALA A 187 0.65 17.28 9.52
CA ALA A 187 1.72 17.09 10.50
C ALA A 187 1.35 17.73 11.84
N ARG A 188 1.70 17.08 12.94
CA ARG A 188 1.62 17.68 14.26
C ARG A 188 2.60 18.84 14.37
N GLU A 189 2.18 19.91 15.02
CA GLU A 189 3.09 20.99 15.37
C GLU A 189 4.18 20.47 16.32
N SER A 190 5.44 20.74 15.96
CA SER A 190 6.60 20.32 16.72
C SER A 190 7.80 21.18 16.33
N GLU A 191 8.66 21.51 17.29
CA GLU A 191 9.96 22.15 17.05
C GLU A 191 11.00 21.16 16.48
N SER A 192 10.74 19.85 16.61
CA SER A 192 11.59 18.78 16.08
C SER A 192 11.55 18.75 14.57
N PHE A 193 12.65 18.38 13.93
CA PHE A 193 12.70 18.03 12.50
C PHE A 193 12.11 16.65 12.24
N SER A 194 12.10 15.73 13.21
CA SER A 194 11.31 14.51 13.18
C SER A 194 9.87 14.84 13.59
N LYS A 195 8.96 14.81 12.64
CA LYS A 195 7.54 15.12 12.84
C LYS A 195 6.70 13.86 12.68
N GLU A 196 5.46 13.93 13.13
CA GLU A 196 4.46 12.88 13.01
C GLU A 196 3.20 13.43 12.33
N LEU A 197 2.46 12.60 11.64
CA LEU A 197 1.10 12.96 11.24
C LEU A 197 0.19 12.99 12.48
N THR A 198 -0.84 13.83 12.43
CA THR A 198 -1.96 13.72 13.39
C THR A 198 -2.62 12.36 13.22
N GLU A 199 -3.44 11.94 14.19
CA GLU A 199 -4.16 10.67 14.08
C GLU A 199 -5.07 10.64 12.86
N GLU A 200 -5.76 11.76 12.61
CA GLU A 200 -6.60 11.95 11.43
C GLU A 200 -5.77 11.89 10.15
N GLY A 201 -4.62 12.55 10.13
CA GLY A 201 -3.71 12.56 8.98
C GLY A 201 -3.16 11.16 8.67
N LEU A 202 -2.79 10.39 9.69
CA LEU A 202 -2.34 9.01 9.53
C LEU A 202 -3.46 8.12 8.98
N TYR A 203 -4.68 8.26 9.50
CA TYR A 203 -5.83 7.49 9.05
C TYR A 203 -6.23 7.85 7.61
N LEU A 204 -6.30 9.15 7.29
CA LEU A 204 -6.55 9.63 5.93
C LEU A 204 -5.49 9.12 4.95
N ASN A 205 -4.20 9.20 5.31
CA ASN A 205 -3.12 8.67 4.47
C ASN A 205 -3.28 7.16 4.21
N THR A 206 -3.63 6.38 5.24
CA THR A 206 -3.86 4.94 5.13
C THR A 206 -4.99 4.63 4.16
N LEU A 207 -6.14 5.31 4.28
CA LEU A 207 -7.31 5.10 3.43
C LEU A 207 -7.08 5.60 1.99
N CYS A 208 -6.46 6.77 1.81
CA CYS A 208 -6.16 7.30 0.49
C CYS A 208 -5.16 6.41 -0.27
N HIS A 209 -4.14 5.91 0.41
CA HIS A 209 -3.18 4.97 -0.15
C HIS A 209 -3.83 3.64 -0.51
N MET A 210 -4.73 3.14 0.35
CA MET A 210 -5.53 1.94 0.07
C MET A 210 -6.42 2.12 -1.16
N ALA A 211 -7.14 3.24 -1.26
CA ALA A 211 -8.00 3.55 -2.40
C ALA A 211 -7.20 3.68 -3.71
N HIS A 212 -6.01 4.28 -3.65
CA HIS A 212 -5.09 4.35 -4.78
C HIS A 212 -4.70 2.95 -5.28
N HIS A 213 -4.24 2.07 -4.40
CA HIS A 213 -3.91 0.69 -4.80
C HIS A 213 -5.10 -0.11 -5.27
N MET A 214 -6.28 0.09 -4.65
CA MET A 214 -7.52 -0.56 -5.10
C MET A 214 -7.85 -0.18 -6.54
N ALA A 215 -7.70 1.10 -6.90
CA ALA A 215 -7.90 1.61 -8.25
C ALA A 215 -6.80 1.14 -9.22
N ASP A 216 -5.56 1.02 -8.78
CA ASP A 216 -4.43 0.62 -9.64
C ASP A 216 -4.43 -0.88 -9.97
N GLY A 217 -4.73 -1.76 -9.01
CA GLY A 217 -4.68 -3.21 -9.29
C GLY A 217 -5.29 -4.09 -8.21
N GLY A 218 -5.65 -3.53 -7.07
CA GLY A 218 -6.22 -4.23 -5.93
C GLY A 218 -5.38 -4.13 -4.67
N ILE A 219 -5.99 -4.54 -3.57
CA ILE A 219 -5.38 -4.57 -2.24
C ILE A 219 -5.51 -5.95 -1.62
N GLY A 220 -4.66 -6.25 -0.64
CA GLY A 220 -4.73 -7.51 0.11
C GLY A 220 -5.40 -7.39 1.47
N ILE A 221 -5.62 -8.55 2.10
CA ILE A 221 -6.22 -8.69 3.43
C ILE A 221 -5.49 -7.81 4.46
N ARG A 222 -4.17 -7.66 4.35
CA ARG A 222 -3.38 -6.83 5.27
C ARG A 222 -3.81 -5.36 5.30
N PHE A 223 -4.24 -4.78 4.18
CA PHE A 223 -4.73 -3.40 4.17
C PHE A 223 -6.01 -3.24 4.99
N VAL A 224 -6.93 -4.20 4.88
CA VAL A 224 -8.16 -4.22 5.69
C VAL A 224 -7.83 -4.41 7.18
N LEU A 225 -6.83 -5.26 7.47
CA LEU A 225 -6.33 -5.44 8.84
C LEU A 225 -5.71 -4.16 9.40
N ASP A 226 -4.92 -3.42 8.62
CA ASP A 226 -4.33 -2.14 9.05
C ASP A 226 -5.45 -1.14 9.47
N VAL A 227 -6.59 -1.11 8.77
CA VAL A 227 -7.75 -0.29 9.13
C VAL A 227 -8.37 -0.76 10.46
N TRP A 228 -8.57 -2.06 10.63
CA TRP A 228 -9.11 -2.61 11.87
C TRP A 228 -8.19 -2.33 13.06
N VAL A 229 -6.88 -2.56 12.90
CA VAL A 229 -5.86 -2.30 13.94
C VAL A 229 -5.85 -0.83 14.33
N HIS A 230 -5.87 0.08 13.36
CA HIS A 230 -5.93 1.51 13.64
C HIS A 230 -7.15 1.89 14.47
N ARG A 231 -8.32 1.32 14.17
CA ARG A 231 -9.57 1.63 14.86
C ARG A 231 -9.68 1.04 16.26
N HIS A 232 -9.11 -0.13 16.50
CA HIS A 232 -9.32 -0.91 17.72
C HIS A 232 -8.11 -0.99 18.65
N LEU A 233 -6.91 -0.95 18.12
CA LEU A 233 -5.68 -1.14 18.91
C LEU A 233 -4.92 0.16 19.14
N ARG A 234 -5.07 1.14 18.25
CA ARG A 234 -4.47 2.46 18.45
C ARG A 234 -5.22 3.21 19.55
N LYS A 235 -4.46 3.69 20.56
CA LYS A 235 -5.05 4.25 21.81
C LYS A 235 -5.49 5.71 21.69
N GLN A 236 -5.08 6.40 20.63
CA GLN A 236 -5.32 7.82 20.47
C GLN A 236 -6.70 8.06 19.82
N ALA A 237 -7.42 9.02 20.36
CA ALA A 237 -8.71 9.42 19.82
C ALA A 237 -8.56 10.14 18.48
N ILE A 238 -9.50 9.92 17.58
CA ILE A 238 -9.56 10.52 16.25
C ILE A 238 -10.83 11.38 16.15
N ASP A 239 -10.71 12.58 15.58
CA ASP A 239 -11.87 13.39 15.22
C ASP A 239 -12.56 12.78 13.99
N ARG A 240 -13.61 11.99 14.25
CA ARG A 240 -14.38 11.31 13.20
C ARG A 240 -15.08 12.28 12.27
N ALA A 241 -15.57 13.42 12.78
CA ALA A 241 -16.28 14.39 11.94
C ALA A 241 -15.31 15.05 10.94
N PHE A 242 -14.12 15.40 11.39
CA PHE A 242 -13.06 15.91 10.50
C PHE A 242 -12.66 14.88 9.44
N VAL A 243 -12.42 13.64 9.83
CA VAL A 243 -12.04 12.57 8.90
C VAL A 243 -13.15 12.33 7.86
N GLU A 244 -14.42 12.26 8.26
CA GLU A 244 -15.54 12.07 7.34
C GLU A 244 -15.69 13.23 6.36
N GLN A 245 -15.47 14.47 6.82
CA GLN A 245 -15.49 15.66 5.97
C GLN A 245 -14.37 15.60 4.91
N GLU A 246 -13.15 15.25 5.31
CA GLU A 246 -12.03 15.12 4.37
C GLU A 246 -12.25 13.97 3.37
N LEU A 247 -12.73 12.82 3.85
CA LEU A 247 -13.06 11.67 2.99
C LEU A 247 -14.18 11.99 1.99
N ALA A 248 -15.18 12.77 2.41
CA ALA A 248 -16.23 13.24 1.51
C ALA A 248 -15.65 14.19 0.45
N ARG A 249 -14.74 15.08 0.82
CA ARG A 249 -14.02 15.97 -0.11
C ARG A 249 -13.17 15.16 -1.11
N PHE A 250 -12.53 14.07 -0.67
CA PHE A 250 -11.75 13.19 -1.53
C PHE A 250 -12.62 12.25 -2.39
N GLY A 251 -13.94 12.17 -2.11
CA GLY A 251 -14.85 11.21 -2.75
C GLY A 251 -14.63 9.76 -2.28
N LEU A 252 -14.10 9.57 -1.07
CA LEU A 252 -13.75 8.27 -0.51
C LEU A 252 -14.63 7.85 0.68
N LEU A 253 -15.64 8.62 1.04
CA LEU A 253 -16.46 8.33 2.24
C LEU A 253 -17.16 6.97 2.12
N GLU A 254 -17.73 6.66 0.97
CA GLU A 254 -18.40 5.37 0.73
C GLU A 254 -17.42 4.21 0.71
N PHE A 255 -16.28 4.38 0.03
CA PHE A 255 -15.20 3.40 0.04
C PHE A 255 -14.75 3.07 1.47
N THR A 256 -14.55 4.11 2.28
CA THR A 256 -14.12 3.95 3.67
C THR A 256 -15.15 3.17 4.49
N LYS A 257 -16.45 3.51 4.39
CA LYS A 257 -17.51 2.79 5.09
C LYS A 257 -17.55 1.31 4.72
N ASN A 258 -17.39 0.99 3.44
CA ASN A 258 -17.35 -0.38 2.94
C ASN A 258 -16.14 -1.16 3.49
N ILE A 259 -14.96 -0.55 3.50
CA ILE A 259 -13.75 -1.16 4.06
C ILE A 259 -13.84 -1.31 5.58
N GLU A 260 -14.36 -0.33 6.30
CA GLU A 260 -14.57 -0.42 7.74
C GLU A 260 -15.55 -1.53 8.09
N ALA A 261 -16.69 -1.64 7.36
CA ALA A 261 -17.65 -2.72 7.55
C ALA A 261 -17.02 -4.11 7.31
N LEU A 262 -16.23 -4.25 6.24
CA LEU A 262 -15.50 -5.48 5.95
C LEU A 262 -14.45 -5.79 7.02
N ALA A 263 -13.73 -4.80 7.53
CA ALA A 263 -12.74 -4.95 8.58
C ALA A 263 -13.40 -5.45 9.89
N GLU A 264 -14.55 -4.90 10.26
CA GLU A 264 -15.34 -5.38 11.39
C GLU A 264 -15.81 -6.83 11.18
N HIS A 265 -16.34 -7.14 10.00
CA HIS A 265 -16.78 -8.49 9.67
C HIS A 265 -15.64 -9.52 9.79
N TRP A 266 -14.45 -9.18 9.29
CA TRP A 266 -13.33 -10.11 9.29
C TRP A 266 -12.63 -10.24 10.64
N PHE A 267 -12.49 -9.14 11.40
CA PHE A 267 -11.58 -9.12 12.54
C PHE A 267 -12.25 -8.87 13.90
N SER A 268 -13.51 -8.40 13.96
CA SER A 268 -14.25 -8.30 15.21
C SER A 268 -15.10 -9.54 15.48
N GLY A 269 -15.42 -10.33 14.45
CA GLY A 269 -16.25 -11.54 14.59
C GLY A 269 -17.72 -11.25 14.97
N SER A 270 -18.12 -9.99 14.90
CA SER A 270 -19.49 -9.52 15.21
C SER A 270 -20.29 -9.27 13.92
N GLU A 271 -21.61 -9.13 14.06
CA GLU A 271 -22.44 -8.60 12.98
C GLU A 271 -21.95 -7.19 12.62
N SER A 272 -21.51 -7.02 11.38
CA SER A 272 -21.05 -5.75 10.83
C SER A 272 -22.15 -5.11 9.98
N ALA A 273 -22.01 -3.81 9.72
CA ALA A 273 -22.79 -3.17 8.68
C ALA A 273 -22.61 -3.90 7.33
N PRO A 274 -23.62 -3.93 6.45
CA PRO A 274 -23.50 -4.55 5.16
C PRO A 274 -22.42 -3.83 4.30
N PHE A 275 -21.74 -4.59 3.50
CA PHE A 275 -20.78 -4.10 2.50
C PHE A 275 -21.14 -4.70 1.12
N PRO A 276 -20.65 -4.11 0.00
CA PRO A 276 -21.00 -4.56 -1.35
C PRO A 276 -20.60 -6.02 -1.60
N ALA A 277 -21.50 -6.76 -2.24
CA ALA A 277 -21.23 -8.13 -2.65
C ALA A 277 -19.98 -8.20 -3.55
N GLY A 278 -19.12 -9.18 -3.30
CA GLY A 278 -17.89 -9.40 -4.05
C GLY A 278 -16.69 -8.55 -3.61
N LEU A 279 -16.83 -7.62 -2.65
CA LEU A 279 -15.71 -6.84 -2.12
C LEU A 279 -14.68 -7.74 -1.40
N ASP A 280 -15.17 -8.67 -0.59
CA ASP A 280 -14.38 -9.66 0.11
C ASP A 280 -13.61 -10.58 -0.85
N GLU A 281 -14.29 -11.12 -1.86
CA GLU A 281 -13.67 -11.96 -2.89
C GLU A 281 -12.66 -11.19 -3.73
N TYR A 282 -12.99 -9.94 -4.09
CA TYR A 282 -12.08 -9.06 -4.83
C TYR A 282 -10.76 -8.88 -4.08
N ILE A 283 -10.80 -8.61 -2.78
CA ILE A 283 -9.60 -8.40 -1.95
C ILE A 283 -8.82 -9.70 -1.78
N VAL A 284 -9.49 -10.81 -1.46
CA VAL A 284 -8.84 -12.12 -1.27
C VAL A 284 -8.13 -12.60 -2.54
N THR A 285 -8.70 -12.33 -3.72
CA THR A 285 -8.09 -12.75 -5.00
C THR A 285 -7.05 -11.77 -5.55
N SER A 286 -6.87 -10.60 -4.91
CA SER A 286 -5.90 -9.58 -5.36
C SER A 286 -4.46 -9.85 -4.91
N GLY A 287 -4.23 -10.61 -3.85
CA GLY A 287 -2.94 -10.61 -3.17
C GLY A 287 -2.59 -9.24 -2.59
N SER A 288 -1.35 -8.99 -2.21
CA SER A 288 -0.98 -7.78 -1.46
C SER A 288 -1.08 -6.47 -2.25
N HIS A 289 -0.90 -6.49 -3.56
CA HIS A 289 -0.86 -5.29 -4.42
C HIS A 289 -1.54 -5.48 -5.78
N GLY A 290 -2.49 -6.41 -5.87
CA GLY A 290 -3.15 -6.75 -7.12
C GLY A 290 -2.31 -7.63 -8.06
N THR A 291 -2.87 -7.89 -9.24
CA THR A 291 -2.22 -8.65 -10.30
C THR A 291 -2.06 -7.78 -11.55
N ALA A 292 -1.09 -8.11 -12.41
CA ALA A 292 -0.88 -7.38 -13.68
C ALA A 292 -2.14 -7.36 -14.56
N GLN A 293 -2.90 -8.49 -14.58
CA GLN A 293 -4.14 -8.59 -15.31
C GLN A 293 -5.21 -7.64 -14.75
N ARG A 294 -5.35 -7.58 -13.42
CA ARG A 294 -6.31 -6.70 -12.75
C ARG A 294 -5.90 -5.23 -12.90
N ALA A 295 -4.61 -4.91 -12.83
CA ALA A 295 -4.10 -3.58 -13.08
C ALA A 295 -4.44 -3.09 -14.51
N ALA A 296 -4.27 -3.97 -15.52
CA ALA A 296 -4.67 -3.66 -16.90
C ALA A 296 -6.19 -3.45 -17.03
N LEU A 297 -6.99 -4.32 -16.40
CA LEU A 297 -8.45 -4.22 -16.38
C LEU A 297 -8.92 -2.92 -15.70
N ASN A 298 -8.36 -2.59 -14.55
CA ASN A 298 -8.66 -1.34 -13.84
C ASN A 298 -8.27 -0.11 -14.66
N ALA A 299 -7.07 -0.13 -15.27
CA ALA A 299 -6.59 0.97 -16.11
C ALA A 299 -7.55 1.24 -17.29
N VAL A 300 -8.06 0.20 -17.98
CA VAL A 300 -9.04 0.35 -19.05
C VAL A 300 -10.37 0.85 -18.49
N SER A 301 -10.87 0.23 -17.41
CA SER A 301 -12.14 0.55 -16.77
C SER A 301 -12.20 2.01 -16.29
N MET A 302 -11.11 2.51 -15.71
CA MET A 302 -10.99 3.86 -15.17
C MET A 302 -10.58 4.91 -16.21
N SER A 303 -10.23 4.50 -17.44
CA SER A 303 -9.82 5.42 -18.52
C SER A 303 -10.98 6.26 -19.06
N ALA A 304 -10.66 7.35 -19.79
CA ALA A 304 -11.66 8.18 -20.45
C ALA A 304 -12.45 7.35 -21.49
N GLY A 305 -13.78 7.30 -21.32
CA GLY A 305 -14.66 6.47 -22.15
C GLY A 305 -14.52 4.96 -21.96
N GLY A 306 -13.70 4.49 -21.00
CA GLY A 306 -13.51 3.06 -20.74
C GLY A 306 -12.84 2.30 -21.88
N SER A 307 -11.97 2.95 -22.64
CA SER A 307 -11.38 2.38 -23.83
C SER A 307 -9.90 2.05 -23.65
N ARG A 308 -9.47 0.94 -24.25
CA ARG A 308 -8.06 0.54 -24.29
C ARG A 308 -7.14 1.63 -24.85
N ARG A 309 -7.60 2.35 -25.89
CA ARG A 309 -6.83 3.47 -26.48
C ARG A 309 -6.59 4.57 -25.46
N SER A 310 -7.63 4.95 -24.71
CA SER A 310 -7.51 5.98 -23.67
C SER A 310 -6.59 5.57 -22.55
N ALA A 311 -6.63 4.30 -22.10
CA ALA A 311 -5.73 3.75 -21.11
C ALA A 311 -4.27 3.78 -21.60
N MET A 312 -4.02 3.36 -22.84
CA MET A 312 -2.69 3.38 -23.47
C MET A 312 -2.15 4.80 -23.61
N MET A 313 -3.00 5.75 -24.07
CA MET A 313 -2.61 7.16 -24.21
C MET A 313 -2.30 7.80 -22.86
N GLY A 314 -3.09 7.54 -21.81
CA GLY A 314 -2.81 8.02 -20.45
C GLY A 314 -1.47 7.53 -19.90
N LYS A 315 -1.12 6.26 -20.19
CA LYS A 315 0.20 5.70 -19.78
C LYS A 315 1.35 6.22 -20.65
N ALA A 316 1.10 6.55 -21.92
CA ALA A 316 2.12 7.09 -22.83
C ALA A 316 2.41 8.58 -22.56
N PHE A 317 1.35 9.38 -22.37
CA PHE A 317 1.42 10.82 -22.19
C PHE A 317 0.96 11.22 -20.79
N TYR A 318 1.89 11.24 -19.88
CA TYR A 318 1.64 11.69 -18.52
C TYR A 318 1.24 13.17 -18.47
N SER A 319 0.48 13.53 -17.44
CA SER A 319 0.07 14.91 -17.21
C SER A 319 1.27 15.84 -17.04
N ARG A 320 1.04 17.14 -17.19
CA ARG A 320 2.09 18.13 -16.96
C ARG A 320 2.65 18.02 -15.53
N ALA A 321 1.79 17.87 -14.53
CA ALA A 321 2.20 17.76 -13.14
C ALA A 321 3.13 16.56 -12.91
N GLU A 322 2.75 15.37 -13.40
CA GLU A 322 3.61 14.18 -13.34
C GLU A 322 4.95 14.37 -14.05
N MET A 323 4.95 15.07 -15.18
CA MET A 323 6.18 15.31 -15.93
C MET A 323 7.08 16.33 -15.24
N GLU A 324 6.52 17.34 -14.58
CA GLU A 324 7.26 18.30 -13.77
C GLU A 324 7.91 17.63 -12.53
N ASP A 325 7.22 16.67 -11.91
CA ASP A 325 7.77 15.88 -10.79
C ASP A 325 8.93 14.96 -11.25
N ARG A 326 8.73 14.26 -12.39
CA ARG A 326 9.75 13.33 -12.95
C ARG A 326 10.94 14.02 -13.57
N PHE A 327 10.73 15.21 -14.10
CA PHE A 327 11.71 16.01 -14.81
C PHE A 327 11.68 17.46 -14.32
N PRO A 328 12.30 17.77 -13.15
CA PRO A 328 12.24 19.09 -12.53
C PRO A 328 12.64 20.26 -13.46
N TRP A 329 13.46 19.98 -14.50
CA TRP A 329 13.85 20.98 -15.50
C TRP A 329 12.70 21.43 -16.40
N VAL A 330 11.57 20.73 -16.43
CA VAL A 330 10.33 21.10 -17.15
C VAL A 330 9.49 22.08 -16.35
N LYS A 331 9.69 22.16 -15.03
CA LYS A 331 8.88 23.00 -14.13
C LYS A 331 8.88 24.45 -14.59
N GLY A 332 7.68 24.99 -14.80
CA GLY A 332 7.51 26.34 -15.34
C GLY A 332 7.79 26.52 -16.83
N LYS A 333 8.14 25.43 -17.56
CA LYS A 333 8.50 25.48 -19.00
C LYS A 333 7.67 24.47 -19.81
N PRO A 334 6.35 24.69 -19.99
CA PRO A 334 5.45 23.71 -20.61
C PRO A 334 5.86 23.32 -22.06
N TRP A 335 6.57 24.18 -22.77
CA TRP A 335 7.09 23.89 -24.11
C TRP A 335 8.15 22.78 -24.16
N LEU A 336 8.74 22.41 -23.01
CA LEU A 336 9.71 21.31 -22.90
C LEU A 336 9.03 19.94 -22.66
N LEU A 337 7.71 19.89 -22.43
CA LEU A 337 6.97 18.64 -22.25
C LEU A 337 7.16 17.63 -23.37
N PRO A 338 7.13 18.00 -24.67
CA PRO A 338 7.37 17.04 -25.74
C PRO A 338 8.75 16.36 -25.64
N ALA A 339 9.78 17.12 -25.30
CA ALA A 339 11.13 16.58 -25.12
C ALA A 339 11.20 15.60 -23.92
N ALA A 340 10.53 15.96 -22.82
CA ALA A 340 10.46 15.08 -21.64
C ALA A 340 9.71 13.77 -21.95
N TRP A 341 8.59 13.82 -22.69
CA TRP A 341 7.90 12.61 -23.16
C TRP A 341 8.77 11.74 -24.05
N CYS A 342 9.53 12.33 -24.98
CA CYS A 342 10.47 11.58 -25.82
C CYS A 342 11.57 10.90 -24.99
N ILE A 343 12.18 11.61 -24.03
CA ILE A 343 13.20 11.06 -23.14
C ILE A 343 12.62 9.89 -22.32
N ARG A 344 11.41 10.08 -21.77
CA ARG A 344 10.73 9.02 -21.04
C ARG A 344 10.45 7.79 -21.92
N ALA A 345 9.88 8.00 -23.10
CA ALA A 345 9.61 6.92 -24.05
C ALA A 345 10.89 6.14 -24.41
N PHE A 346 11.99 6.86 -24.67
CA PHE A 346 13.29 6.25 -24.93
C PHE A 346 13.77 5.41 -23.74
N ARG A 347 13.70 5.93 -22.50
CA ARG A 347 14.07 5.18 -21.29
C ARG A 347 13.22 3.92 -21.11
N VAL A 348 11.90 3.99 -21.34
CA VAL A 348 11.01 2.84 -21.24
C VAL A 348 11.34 1.78 -22.28
N VAL A 349 11.56 2.17 -23.53
CA VAL A 349 11.88 1.24 -24.62
C VAL A 349 13.24 0.58 -24.40
N THR A 350 14.25 1.32 -23.93
CA THR A 350 15.61 0.79 -23.78
C THR A 350 15.82 -0.01 -22.50
N ARG A 351 15.19 0.39 -21.40
CA ARG A 351 15.43 -0.24 -20.07
C ARG A 351 14.33 -1.17 -19.61
N ARG A 352 13.07 -1.02 -20.09
CA ARG A 352 11.87 -1.71 -19.59
C ARG A 352 10.99 -2.27 -20.72
N SER A 353 11.57 -2.61 -21.86
CA SER A 353 10.82 -3.08 -23.05
C SER A 353 9.95 -4.32 -22.77
N HIS A 354 10.40 -5.23 -21.90
CA HIS A 354 9.63 -6.41 -21.49
C HIS A 354 8.35 -6.02 -20.72
N LEU A 355 8.46 -5.10 -19.74
CA LEU A 355 7.31 -4.62 -18.98
C LEU A 355 6.30 -3.89 -19.87
N LEU A 356 6.79 -3.14 -20.86
CA LEU A 356 5.91 -2.48 -21.83
C LEU A 356 5.17 -3.50 -22.70
N LYS A 357 5.85 -4.53 -23.19
CA LYS A 357 5.24 -5.59 -24.01
C LYS A 357 4.17 -6.34 -23.21
N ASP A 358 4.48 -6.74 -21.98
CA ASP A 358 3.56 -7.43 -21.09
C ASP A 358 2.32 -6.57 -20.80
N TRP A 359 2.54 -5.28 -20.50
CA TRP A 359 1.45 -4.35 -20.23
C TRP A 359 0.56 -4.11 -21.46
N VAL A 360 1.16 -3.92 -22.65
CA VAL A 360 0.43 -3.73 -23.92
C VAL A 360 -0.36 -4.99 -24.26
N SER A 361 0.24 -6.17 -24.11
CA SER A 361 -0.43 -7.46 -24.35
C SER A 361 -1.61 -7.65 -23.41
N THR A 362 -1.40 -7.45 -22.09
CA THR A 362 -2.43 -7.64 -21.07
C THR A 362 -3.58 -6.63 -21.25
N THR A 363 -3.25 -5.35 -21.49
CA THR A 363 -4.26 -4.30 -21.72
C THR A 363 -5.02 -4.53 -23.04
N GLY A 364 -4.34 -5.03 -24.07
CA GLY A 364 -4.93 -5.36 -25.37
C GLY A 364 -5.93 -6.51 -25.30
N ALA A 365 -5.79 -7.41 -24.33
CA ALA A 365 -6.69 -8.55 -24.12
C ALA A 365 -8.00 -8.18 -23.41
N VAL A 366 -8.08 -7.02 -22.73
CA VAL A 366 -9.29 -6.59 -22.01
C VAL A 366 -10.41 -6.24 -23.00
N SER A 367 -11.58 -6.87 -22.85
CA SER A 367 -12.78 -6.53 -23.63
C SER A 367 -13.50 -5.32 -23.05
N ASP A 368 -14.30 -4.65 -23.89
CA ASP A 368 -15.10 -3.51 -23.47
C ASP A 368 -16.18 -3.92 -22.43
N GLN A 369 -16.69 -5.15 -22.53
CA GLN A 369 -17.66 -5.71 -21.60
C GLN A 369 -17.02 -5.96 -20.21
N GLU A 370 -15.84 -6.58 -20.17
CA GLU A 370 -15.10 -6.75 -18.92
C GLU A 370 -14.76 -5.42 -18.25
N ALA A 371 -14.35 -4.44 -19.06
CA ALA A 371 -14.04 -3.10 -18.55
C ALA A 371 -15.29 -2.40 -17.98
N ALA A 372 -16.47 -2.57 -18.61
CA ALA A 372 -17.72 -2.00 -18.09
C ALA A 372 -18.13 -2.68 -16.77
N ALA A 373 -18.12 -4.00 -16.72
CA ALA A 373 -18.43 -4.76 -15.51
C ALA A 373 -17.47 -4.41 -14.35
N GLN A 374 -16.17 -4.31 -14.62
CA GLN A 374 -15.18 -3.92 -13.64
C GLN A 374 -15.39 -2.50 -13.12
N ARG A 375 -15.82 -1.57 -13.98
CA ARG A 375 -16.17 -0.21 -13.57
C ARG A 375 -17.36 -0.19 -12.63
N GLU A 376 -18.41 -0.94 -12.93
CA GLU A 376 -19.58 -1.06 -12.05
C GLU A 376 -19.18 -1.63 -10.69
N LEU A 377 -18.32 -2.67 -10.68
CA LEU A 377 -17.81 -3.28 -9.47
C LEU A 377 -17.00 -2.28 -8.63
N LEU A 378 -16.05 -1.56 -9.20
CA LEU A 378 -15.26 -0.55 -8.50
C LEU A 378 -16.13 0.60 -7.98
N ASN A 379 -17.14 1.02 -8.76
CA ASN A 379 -18.09 2.03 -8.32
C ASN A 379 -18.93 1.54 -7.11
N SER A 380 -19.36 0.27 -7.11
CA SER A 380 -20.08 -0.30 -5.96
C SER A 380 -19.22 -0.35 -4.69
N PHE A 381 -17.90 -0.46 -4.84
CA PHE A 381 -16.97 -0.40 -3.71
C PHE A 381 -16.69 1.04 -3.23
N GLY A 382 -17.21 2.05 -3.92
CA GLY A 382 -16.97 3.46 -3.61
C GLY A 382 -15.70 4.03 -4.27
N ILE A 383 -15.08 3.30 -5.20
CA ILE A 383 -13.97 3.80 -6.03
C ILE A 383 -14.57 4.42 -7.28
N CYS A 384 -15.02 5.66 -7.16
CA CYS A 384 -15.62 6.39 -8.27
C CYS A 384 -14.54 7.11 -9.09
N ARG A 385 -14.78 7.21 -10.41
CA ARG A 385 -14.05 8.16 -11.25
C ARG A 385 -14.45 9.56 -10.83
N GLN A 386 -13.59 10.27 -10.12
CA GLN A 386 -13.81 11.70 -9.91
C GLN A 386 -13.81 12.40 -11.28
N LYS A 387 -14.89 13.11 -11.59
CA LYS A 387 -14.94 13.97 -12.77
C LYS A 387 -13.83 15.01 -12.63
N LYS A 388 -12.94 15.05 -13.64
CA LYS A 388 -11.93 16.11 -13.76
C LYS A 388 -12.59 17.45 -13.90
#